data_d4312dae0a7edad459a8a7cab6980a12
#
_entry.id   d4312dae0a7edad459a8a7cab6980a12
#
_cell.length_a   1.000
_cell.length_b   1.000
_cell.length_c   1.000
_cell.angle_alpha   90.00
_cell.angle_beta   90.00
_cell.angle_gamma   90.00
#
_symmetry.space_group_name_H-M   'P 1'
#
loop_
_entity.id
_entity.type
_entity.pdbx_description
1 polymer ?
#
loop_
_entity_poly.entity_id
_entity_poly.type
_entity_poly.pdbx_seq_one_letter_code
_entity_poly.pdbx_strand_id
1 'polypeptide(L)'
;MAKHITKVVLTGGPAAGKTTLVSRVLKEFKQEDGWRVITIPETATELISGFGIKPFGGCMSMLAFQDFVVADQIHKEKLALEAAQLVPEENILILYDRALMDDKAYVTDEEFAQVIARFDGRNEERVLANYDLVLHLITCAKGAEFAYDLANGARTESIEYAREMDDRTLRAWSAHPNLRIIDNDENFNRKIERALREIYRAVGETEPMAEKRKYLIAMPDMAAFAREHRAAVLDMTQTYLALTNPRIERRVRMQGGGAETMYFYTEKHRMENGEKWDTERPISKKQYEKYLLERDTALSPVRKTKYRFVFADRRCEIDVYPFSSEKAVLFQYGGEAPLPEEIEVLREVTGEKAYKNRTLAASQAL
;
A
#
# COMPACT_ATOMS: atom_id res chain seq x y z
N MET A 1 17.52 -20.67 -11.20
CA MET A 1 17.69 -19.20 -11.06
C MET A 1 16.75 -18.69 -9.96
N ALA A 2 16.99 -17.53 -9.38
CA ALA A 2 16.09 -17.00 -8.33
C ALA A 2 14.80 -16.51 -9.00
N LYS A 3 13.62 -16.90 -8.44
CA LYS A 3 12.31 -16.44 -8.90
C LYS A 3 12.11 -14.97 -8.56
N HIS A 4 11.59 -14.21 -9.51
CA HIS A 4 11.16 -12.82 -9.30
C HIS A 4 9.64 -12.79 -9.09
N ILE A 5 9.21 -12.77 -7.82
CA ILE A 5 7.80 -12.82 -7.45
C ILE A 5 7.36 -11.43 -7.06
N THR A 6 6.34 -10.89 -7.75
CA THR A 6 5.68 -9.63 -7.42
C THR A 6 4.25 -9.89 -6.97
N LYS A 7 3.86 -9.36 -5.81
CA LYS A 7 2.55 -9.54 -5.18
C LYS A 7 1.74 -8.25 -5.26
N VAL A 8 0.66 -8.28 -6.04
CA VAL A 8 -0.20 -7.12 -6.30
C VAL A 8 -1.61 -7.37 -5.79
N VAL A 9 -2.08 -6.48 -4.93
CA VAL A 9 -3.45 -6.52 -4.41
C VAL A 9 -4.33 -5.57 -5.20
N LEU A 10 -5.48 -6.07 -5.64
CA LEU A 10 -6.58 -5.29 -6.19
C LEU A 10 -7.65 -5.15 -5.12
N THR A 11 -7.89 -3.93 -4.67
CA THR A 11 -8.88 -3.62 -3.63
C THR A 11 -9.82 -2.50 -4.09
N GLY A 12 -10.82 -2.17 -3.30
CA GLY A 12 -11.82 -1.14 -3.59
C GLY A 12 -13.24 -1.64 -3.37
N GLY A 13 -14.19 -0.73 -3.36
CA GLY A 13 -15.59 -1.00 -3.13
C GLY A 13 -16.25 -1.91 -4.17
N PRO A 14 -17.55 -2.21 -4.00
CA PRO A 14 -18.34 -2.87 -5.03
C PRO A 14 -18.33 -2.09 -6.35
N ALA A 15 -18.40 -2.79 -7.49
CA ALA A 15 -18.39 -2.20 -8.83
C ALA A 15 -17.18 -1.29 -9.17
N ALA A 16 -16.02 -1.51 -8.54
CA ALA A 16 -14.80 -0.74 -8.80
C ALA A 16 -14.06 -1.12 -10.09
N GLY A 17 -14.36 -2.30 -10.68
CA GLY A 17 -13.71 -2.80 -11.90
C GLY A 17 -12.58 -3.81 -11.66
N LYS A 18 -12.43 -4.34 -10.44
CA LYS A 18 -11.38 -5.33 -10.07
C LYS A 18 -11.36 -6.54 -11.01
N THR A 19 -12.49 -7.21 -11.19
CA THR A 19 -12.61 -8.40 -12.08
C THR A 19 -12.22 -8.11 -13.53
N THR A 20 -12.55 -6.91 -14.02
CA THR A 20 -12.14 -6.47 -15.38
C THR A 20 -10.62 -6.30 -15.44
N LEU A 21 -10.01 -5.73 -14.40
CA LEU A 21 -8.56 -5.57 -14.33
C LEU A 21 -7.86 -6.93 -14.25
N VAL A 22 -8.36 -7.88 -13.43
CA VAL A 22 -7.84 -9.26 -13.41
C VAL A 22 -7.83 -9.87 -14.81
N SER A 23 -8.97 -9.77 -15.51
CA SER A 23 -9.09 -10.30 -16.90
C SER A 23 -8.13 -9.61 -17.87
N ARG A 24 -7.84 -8.33 -17.67
CA ARG A 24 -6.90 -7.57 -18.50
C ARG A 24 -5.46 -7.99 -18.22
N VAL A 25 -5.07 -8.13 -16.95
CA VAL A 25 -3.74 -8.60 -16.54
C VAL A 25 -3.43 -9.98 -17.11
N LEU A 26 -4.39 -10.91 -17.03
CA LEU A 26 -4.23 -12.26 -17.61
C LEU A 26 -4.02 -12.28 -19.12
N LYS A 27 -4.47 -11.24 -19.83
CA LYS A 27 -4.26 -11.09 -21.29
C LYS A 27 -2.92 -10.43 -21.63
N GLU A 28 -2.42 -9.55 -20.76
CA GLU A 28 -1.18 -8.79 -20.99
C GLU A 28 0.06 -9.59 -20.56
N PHE A 29 0.01 -10.25 -19.40
CA PHE A 29 1.13 -11.02 -18.86
C PHE A 29 1.03 -12.49 -19.28
N LYS A 30 1.60 -12.82 -20.43
CA LYS A 30 1.48 -14.15 -21.01
C LYS A 30 2.70 -15.04 -20.74
N GLN A 31 2.45 -16.33 -20.70
CA GLN A 31 3.52 -17.33 -20.53
C GLN A 31 4.57 -17.27 -21.65
N GLU A 32 4.15 -17.03 -22.88
CA GLU A 32 5.04 -16.88 -24.04
C GLU A 32 6.02 -15.72 -23.92
N ASP A 33 5.68 -14.70 -23.07
CA ASP A 33 6.54 -13.56 -22.74
C ASP A 33 7.36 -13.81 -21.45
N GLY A 34 7.40 -15.04 -20.95
CA GLY A 34 8.16 -15.44 -19.77
C GLY A 34 7.49 -15.11 -18.42
N TRP A 35 6.18 -14.82 -18.43
CA TRP A 35 5.40 -14.51 -17.24
C TRP A 35 4.51 -15.64 -16.80
N ARG A 36 4.41 -15.86 -15.49
CA ARG A 36 3.34 -16.65 -14.88
C ARG A 36 2.50 -15.76 -13.97
N VAL A 37 1.19 -15.66 -14.28
CA VAL A 37 0.23 -15.02 -13.39
C VAL A 37 -0.46 -16.09 -12.56
N ILE A 38 -0.43 -15.92 -11.23
CA ILE A 38 -1.18 -16.72 -10.27
C ILE A 38 -2.23 -15.80 -9.65
N THR A 39 -3.49 -16.14 -9.75
CA THR A 39 -4.59 -15.34 -9.19
C THR A 39 -5.12 -15.97 -7.92
N ILE A 40 -5.34 -15.16 -6.90
CA ILE A 40 -6.06 -15.53 -5.68
C ILE A 40 -7.42 -14.82 -5.74
N PRO A 41 -8.52 -15.57 -5.90
CA PRO A 41 -9.85 -15.01 -6.01
C PRO A 41 -10.36 -14.48 -4.66
N GLU A 42 -11.41 -13.66 -4.69
CA GLU A 42 -12.05 -13.09 -3.50
C GLU A 42 -12.57 -14.18 -2.57
N THR A 43 -11.90 -14.35 -1.44
CA THR A 43 -12.14 -15.46 -0.50
C THR A 43 -13.55 -15.42 0.10
N ALA A 44 -14.05 -14.24 0.46
CA ALA A 44 -15.41 -14.10 1.01
C ALA A 44 -16.48 -14.60 0.02
N THR A 45 -16.34 -14.28 -1.26
CA THR A 45 -17.25 -14.75 -2.31
C THR A 45 -17.23 -16.26 -2.45
N GLU A 46 -16.08 -16.90 -2.37
CA GLU A 46 -15.97 -18.36 -2.45
C GLU A 46 -16.60 -19.06 -1.24
N LEU A 47 -16.37 -18.54 -0.02
CA LEU A 47 -16.99 -19.06 1.20
C LEU A 47 -18.53 -18.94 1.17
N ILE A 48 -19.05 -17.80 0.71
CA ILE A 48 -20.49 -17.56 0.62
C ILE A 48 -21.12 -18.40 -0.47
N SER A 49 -20.57 -18.39 -1.68
CA SER A 49 -21.20 -19.00 -2.86
C SER A 49 -20.85 -20.47 -3.04
N GLY A 50 -19.61 -20.85 -2.68
CA GLY A 50 -19.12 -22.22 -2.85
C GLY A 50 -19.44 -23.13 -1.67
N PHE A 51 -19.19 -22.64 -0.44
CA PHE A 51 -19.36 -23.44 0.77
C PHE A 51 -20.69 -23.16 1.51
N GLY A 52 -21.43 -22.09 1.17
CA GLY A 52 -22.64 -21.69 1.89
C GLY A 52 -22.36 -21.09 3.27
N ILE A 53 -21.10 -20.74 3.57
CA ILE A 53 -20.67 -20.10 4.81
C ILE A 53 -20.90 -18.58 4.67
N LYS A 54 -21.75 -17.98 5.49
CA LYS A 54 -22.13 -16.57 5.33
C LYS A 54 -22.42 -15.88 6.66
N PRO A 55 -22.11 -14.57 6.79
CA PRO A 55 -22.30 -13.79 8.02
C PRO A 55 -23.70 -13.17 8.15
N PHE A 56 -24.70 -13.75 7.51
CA PHE A 56 -26.08 -13.25 7.51
C PHE A 56 -27.09 -14.40 7.50
N GLY A 57 -28.36 -14.08 7.70
CA GLY A 57 -29.42 -15.09 7.77
C GLY A 57 -29.31 -16.00 8.99
N GLY A 58 -28.75 -15.53 10.11
CA GLY A 58 -28.58 -16.28 11.35
C GLY A 58 -27.53 -17.38 11.33
N CYS A 59 -26.68 -17.43 10.31
CA CYS A 59 -25.65 -18.47 10.17
C CYS A 59 -24.50 -18.27 11.18
N MET A 60 -23.88 -17.07 11.20
CA MET A 60 -22.81 -16.73 12.14
C MET A 60 -22.64 -15.21 12.26
N SER A 61 -21.83 -14.76 13.24
CA SER A 61 -21.45 -13.35 13.35
C SER A 61 -20.46 -12.94 12.26
N MET A 62 -20.36 -11.63 11.97
CA MET A 62 -19.34 -11.09 11.05
C MET A 62 -17.94 -11.43 11.53
N LEU A 63 -17.66 -11.29 12.82
CA LEU A 63 -16.35 -11.63 13.40
C LEU A 63 -15.98 -13.10 13.18
N ALA A 64 -16.91 -14.03 13.44
CA ALA A 64 -16.67 -15.45 13.18
C ALA A 64 -16.46 -15.75 11.68
N PHE A 65 -17.17 -15.03 10.80
CA PHE A 65 -16.98 -15.16 9.37
C PHE A 65 -15.59 -14.69 8.95
N GLN A 66 -15.10 -13.57 9.49
CA GLN A 66 -13.77 -13.07 9.19
C GLN A 66 -12.64 -14.02 9.65
N ASP A 67 -12.84 -14.78 10.73
CA ASP A 67 -11.89 -15.85 11.10
C ASP A 67 -11.72 -16.88 9.97
N PHE A 68 -12.81 -17.28 9.30
CA PHE A 68 -12.75 -18.21 8.15
C PHE A 68 -12.12 -17.55 6.91
N VAL A 69 -12.50 -16.29 6.63
CA VAL A 69 -11.94 -15.56 5.47
C VAL A 69 -10.42 -15.44 5.62
N VAL A 70 -9.94 -14.99 6.77
CA VAL A 70 -8.50 -14.83 7.05
C VAL A 70 -7.76 -16.16 6.99
N ALA A 71 -8.33 -17.24 7.58
CA ALA A 71 -7.71 -18.55 7.55
C ALA A 71 -7.53 -19.08 6.13
N ASP A 72 -8.59 -19.01 5.31
CA ASP A 72 -8.57 -19.50 3.93
C ASP A 72 -7.69 -18.60 3.04
N GLN A 73 -7.71 -17.29 3.22
CA GLN A 73 -6.83 -16.36 2.52
C GLN A 73 -5.36 -16.68 2.77
N ILE A 74 -4.96 -16.89 4.03
CA ILE A 74 -3.58 -17.27 4.39
C ILE A 74 -3.19 -18.59 3.76
N HIS A 75 -4.11 -19.57 3.74
CA HIS A 75 -3.86 -20.87 3.10
C HIS A 75 -3.63 -20.73 1.60
N LYS A 76 -4.46 -19.94 0.89
CA LYS A 76 -4.31 -19.66 -0.54
C LYS A 76 -3.01 -18.93 -0.85
N GLU A 77 -2.64 -17.95 -0.03
CA GLU A 77 -1.36 -17.22 -0.19
C GLU A 77 -0.17 -18.16 -0.09
N LYS A 78 -0.20 -19.09 0.85
CA LYS A 78 0.84 -20.13 1.00
C LYS A 78 0.90 -21.03 -0.23
N LEU A 79 -0.24 -21.54 -0.69
CA LEU A 79 -0.30 -22.38 -1.91
C LEU A 79 0.19 -21.64 -3.15
N ALA A 80 -0.18 -20.36 -3.31
CA ALA A 80 0.27 -19.54 -4.43
C ALA A 80 1.80 -19.36 -4.42
N LEU A 81 2.41 -19.12 -3.26
CA LEU A 81 3.86 -19.01 -3.11
C LEU A 81 4.58 -20.33 -3.37
N GLU A 82 4.04 -21.45 -2.90
CA GLU A 82 4.58 -22.78 -3.18
C GLU A 82 4.49 -23.09 -4.69
N ALA A 83 3.36 -22.82 -5.33
CA ALA A 83 3.19 -22.97 -6.77
C ALA A 83 4.18 -22.09 -7.56
N ALA A 84 4.39 -20.84 -7.13
CA ALA A 84 5.33 -19.91 -7.75
C ALA A 84 6.77 -20.43 -7.77
N GLN A 85 7.18 -21.24 -6.78
CA GLN A 85 8.50 -21.86 -6.75
C GLN A 85 8.64 -23.03 -7.72
N LEU A 86 7.54 -23.70 -8.08
CA LEU A 86 7.52 -24.93 -8.87
C LEU A 86 7.35 -24.69 -10.37
N VAL A 87 6.71 -23.58 -10.78
CA VAL A 87 6.52 -23.27 -12.21
C VAL A 87 7.85 -22.95 -12.90
N PRO A 88 7.98 -23.18 -14.22
CA PRO A 88 9.25 -22.97 -14.92
C PRO A 88 9.62 -21.49 -15.11
N GLU A 89 8.65 -20.60 -15.22
CA GLU A 89 8.88 -19.18 -15.47
C GLU A 89 9.66 -18.51 -14.31
N GLU A 90 10.50 -17.54 -14.63
CA GLU A 90 11.27 -16.77 -13.64
C GLU A 90 10.48 -15.58 -13.10
N ASN A 91 9.65 -14.94 -13.93
CA ASN A 91 8.83 -13.80 -13.57
C ASN A 91 7.43 -14.26 -13.17
N ILE A 92 7.07 -14.01 -11.92
CA ILE A 92 5.80 -14.45 -11.34
C ILE A 92 5.05 -13.21 -10.84
N LEU A 93 3.83 -13.05 -11.30
CA LEU A 93 2.89 -12.06 -10.77
C LEU A 93 1.80 -12.78 -9.98
N ILE A 94 1.76 -12.60 -8.65
CA ILE A 94 0.65 -13.06 -7.82
C ILE A 94 -0.33 -11.91 -7.69
N LEU A 95 -1.53 -12.10 -8.21
CA LEU A 95 -2.60 -11.10 -8.25
C LEU A 95 -3.71 -11.50 -7.29
N TYR A 96 -3.96 -10.66 -6.30
CA TYR A 96 -4.98 -10.87 -5.26
C TYR A 96 -6.24 -10.07 -5.60
N ASP A 97 -7.39 -10.73 -5.77
CA ASP A 97 -8.69 -10.05 -5.75
C ASP A 97 -9.14 -9.93 -4.30
N ARG A 98 -8.79 -8.82 -3.66
CA ARG A 98 -8.74 -8.55 -2.22
C ARG A 98 -7.65 -9.35 -1.48
N ALA A 99 -7.28 -8.85 -0.32
CA ALA A 99 -6.30 -9.49 0.56
C ALA A 99 -6.59 -9.14 2.02
N LEU A 100 -5.78 -9.66 2.95
CA LEU A 100 -6.06 -9.68 4.39
C LEU A 100 -6.49 -8.31 5.00
N MET A 101 -5.94 -7.18 4.52
CA MET A 101 -6.35 -5.88 5.05
C MET A 101 -7.75 -5.45 4.62
N ASP A 102 -8.32 -6.03 3.56
CA ASP A 102 -9.71 -5.76 3.17
C ASP A 102 -10.70 -6.19 4.28
N ASP A 103 -10.36 -7.25 5.01
CA ASP A 103 -11.21 -7.80 6.08
C ASP A 103 -11.39 -6.82 7.24
N LYS A 104 -10.39 -5.95 7.47
CA LYS A 104 -10.46 -4.85 8.45
C LYS A 104 -11.62 -3.89 8.20
N ALA A 105 -12.11 -3.78 6.97
CA ALA A 105 -13.26 -2.93 6.64
C ALA A 105 -14.59 -3.43 7.21
N TYR A 106 -14.66 -4.69 7.64
CA TYR A 106 -15.90 -5.35 8.08
C TYR A 106 -16.00 -5.55 9.60
N VAL A 107 -14.94 -5.32 10.35
CA VAL A 107 -14.85 -5.47 11.82
C VAL A 107 -14.20 -4.23 12.44
N THR A 108 -14.12 -4.17 13.78
CA THR A 108 -13.36 -3.11 14.46
C THR A 108 -11.85 -3.35 14.36
N ASP A 109 -11.04 -2.33 14.63
CA ASP A 109 -9.58 -2.45 14.61
C ASP A 109 -9.09 -3.49 15.63
N GLU A 110 -9.71 -3.54 16.82
CA GLU A 110 -9.40 -4.51 17.88
C GLU A 110 -9.76 -5.94 17.49
N GLU A 111 -10.94 -6.12 16.88
CA GLU A 111 -11.39 -7.41 16.39
C GLU A 111 -10.47 -7.92 15.26
N PHE A 112 -10.11 -7.05 14.32
CA PHE A 112 -9.17 -7.42 13.26
C PHE A 112 -7.81 -7.84 13.82
N ALA A 113 -7.26 -7.06 14.76
CA ALA A 113 -5.99 -7.41 15.42
C ALA A 113 -6.06 -8.77 16.11
N GLN A 114 -7.18 -9.09 16.79
CA GLN A 114 -7.39 -10.40 17.42
C GLN A 114 -7.45 -11.54 16.39
N VAL A 115 -8.14 -11.33 15.25
CA VAL A 115 -8.27 -12.33 14.20
C VAL A 115 -6.90 -12.65 13.61
N ILE A 116 -6.15 -11.65 13.15
CA ILE A 116 -4.84 -11.90 12.51
C ILE A 116 -3.79 -12.45 13.47
N ALA A 117 -3.84 -12.09 14.76
CA ALA A 117 -2.90 -12.60 15.77
C ALA A 117 -3.00 -14.11 16.01
N ARG A 118 -4.15 -14.74 15.71
CA ARG A 118 -4.34 -16.20 15.79
C ARG A 118 -3.47 -16.96 14.80
N PHE A 119 -3.02 -16.30 13.73
CA PHE A 119 -2.25 -16.89 12.65
C PHE A 119 -0.78 -16.46 12.74
N ASP A 120 0.06 -17.27 13.38
CA ASP A 120 1.50 -17.05 13.55
C ASP A 120 1.88 -15.74 14.27
N GLY A 121 1.00 -15.22 15.13
CA GLY A 121 1.21 -13.95 15.83
C GLY A 121 1.37 -12.77 14.87
N ARG A 122 0.62 -12.77 13.76
CA ARG A 122 0.65 -11.66 12.78
C ARG A 122 0.12 -10.38 13.39
N ASN A 123 0.66 -9.27 12.94
CA ASN A 123 0.15 -7.94 13.16
C ASN A 123 -0.04 -7.22 11.82
N GLU A 124 -0.66 -6.05 11.84
CA GLU A 124 -0.94 -5.28 10.62
C GLU A 124 0.34 -4.95 9.83
N GLU A 125 1.45 -4.62 10.49
CA GLU A 125 2.70 -4.30 9.81
C GLU A 125 3.23 -5.49 8.99
N ARG A 126 3.17 -6.70 9.57
CA ARG A 126 3.54 -7.93 8.85
C ARG A 126 2.61 -8.23 7.70
N VAL A 127 1.30 -8.00 7.88
CA VAL A 127 0.31 -8.19 6.81
C VAL A 127 0.60 -7.21 5.67
N LEU A 128 0.76 -5.93 5.97
CA LEU A 128 1.08 -4.90 4.97
C LEU A 128 2.39 -5.18 4.23
N ALA A 129 3.43 -5.61 4.95
CA ALA A 129 4.75 -5.91 4.36
C ALA A 129 4.76 -7.13 3.44
N ASN A 130 3.69 -7.92 3.42
CA ASN A 130 3.57 -9.11 2.57
C ASN A 130 3.32 -8.77 1.09
N TYR A 131 2.87 -7.56 0.77
CA TYR A 131 2.46 -7.14 -0.57
C TYR A 131 3.38 -6.05 -1.13
N ASP A 132 3.69 -6.12 -2.43
CA ASP A 132 4.59 -5.18 -3.10
C ASP A 132 3.85 -3.93 -3.60
N LEU A 133 2.60 -4.11 -4.06
CA LEU A 133 1.74 -3.05 -4.57
C LEU A 133 0.29 -3.30 -4.15
N VAL A 134 -0.41 -2.23 -3.77
CA VAL A 134 -1.86 -2.23 -3.54
C VAL A 134 -2.52 -1.22 -4.46
N LEU A 135 -3.43 -1.69 -5.31
CA LEU A 135 -4.24 -0.86 -6.20
C LEU A 135 -5.65 -0.75 -5.62
N HIS A 136 -6.00 0.41 -5.09
CA HIS A 136 -7.37 0.71 -4.70
C HIS A 136 -8.10 1.36 -5.88
N LEU A 137 -9.03 0.62 -6.47
CA LEU A 137 -9.90 1.13 -7.51
C LEU A 137 -11.13 1.74 -6.86
N ILE A 138 -11.33 3.05 -7.01
CA ILE A 138 -12.51 3.75 -6.49
C ILE A 138 -13.77 3.15 -7.11
N THR A 139 -14.78 2.88 -6.27
CA THR A 139 -16.08 2.38 -6.75
C THR A 139 -16.72 3.33 -7.75
N CYS A 140 -17.45 2.82 -8.76
CA CYS A 140 -18.23 3.68 -9.66
C CYS A 140 -19.38 4.41 -8.96
N ALA A 141 -19.76 4.02 -7.74
CA ALA A 141 -20.67 4.79 -6.89
C ALA A 141 -20.15 6.20 -6.51
N LYS A 142 -18.87 6.49 -6.82
CA LYS A 142 -18.23 7.79 -6.65
C LYS A 142 -17.76 8.32 -8.00
N GLY A 143 -18.48 9.30 -8.57
CA GLY A 143 -18.13 9.98 -9.82
C GLY A 143 -18.44 9.25 -11.12
N ALA A 144 -19.07 8.05 -11.05
CA ALA A 144 -19.55 7.30 -12.22
C ALA A 144 -20.84 6.53 -11.90
N GLU A 145 -21.77 7.17 -11.17
CA GLU A 145 -22.99 6.58 -10.60
C GLU A 145 -23.86 5.91 -11.67
N PHE A 146 -23.91 6.46 -12.88
CA PHE A 146 -24.65 5.87 -14.01
C PHE A 146 -24.17 4.43 -14.33
N ALA A 147 -22.90 4.14 -14.11
CA ALA A 147 -22.36 2.80 -14.34
C ALA A 147 -22.70 1.85 -13.17
N TYR A 148 -22.94 2.37 -11.97
CA TYR A 148 -23.37 1.58 -10.82
C TYR A 148 -24.79 1.05 -11.04
N ASP A 149 -25.72 1.88 -11.53
CA ASP A 149 -27.10 1.50 -11.80
C ASP A 149 -27.19 0.45 -12.91
N LEU A 150 -26.37 0.55 -13.97
CA LEU A 150 -26.32 -0.43 -15.07
C LEU A 150 -25.75 -1.79 -14.62
N ALA A 151 -24.83 -1.80 -13.66
CA ALA A 151 -24.26 -3.02 -13.11
C ALA A 151 -25.20 -3.73 -12.12
N ASN A 152 -26.29 -3.07 -11.72
CA ASN A 152 -27.13 -3.43 -10.58
C ASN A 152 -28.20 -4.49 -10.86
N GLY A 153 -28.30 -5.05 -12.05
CA GLY A 153 -29.30 -6.09 -12.37
C GLY A 153 -29.21 -7.39 -11.55
N ALA A 154 -28.17 -7.54 -10.71
CA ALA A 154 -27.92 -8.70 -9.85
C ALA A 154 -27.49 -8.36 -8.40
N ARG A 155 -27.47 -7.07 -8.01
CA ARG A 155 -26.94 -6.64 -6.70
C ARG A 155 -28.03 -6.01 -5.84
N THR A 156 -27.99 -6.28 -4.52
CA THR A 156 -28.93 -5.77 -3.50
C THR A 156 -28.37 -4.60 -2.70
N GLU A 157 -27.12 -4.19 -2.95
CA GLU A 157 -26.39 -3.17 -2.15
C GLU A 157 -26.70 -1.76 -2.66
N SER A 158 -26.96 -0.82 -1.71
CA SER A 158 -27.21 0.58 -2.07
C SER A 158 -25.92 1.31 -2.47
N ILE A 159 -26.07 2.44 -3.18
CA ILE A 159 -24.96 3.33 -3.55
C ILE A 159 -24.22 3.84 -2.31
N GLU A 160 -24.96 4.20 -1.26
CA GLU A 160 -24.41 4.70 0.01
C GLU A 160 -23.54 3.63 0.67
N TYR A 161 -24.01 2.39 0.72
CA TYR A 161 -23.23 1.27 1.25
C TYR A 161 -21.96 1.03 0.44
N ALA A 162 -22.05 1.09 -0.90
CA ALA A 162 -20.89 0.93 -1.75
C ALA A 162 -19.82 2.02 -1.52
N ARG A 163 -20.26 3.27 -1.32
CA ARG A 163 -19.37 4.40 -0.97
C ARG A 163 -18.72 4.20 0.38
N GLU A 164 -19.50 3.83 1.40
CA GLU A 164 -18.98 3.57 2.73
C GLU A 164 -17.94 2.44 2.74
N MET A 165 -18.24 1.33 2.09
CA MET A 165 -17.31 0.19 2.01
C MET A 165 -16.03 0.52 1.24
N ASP A 166 -16.13 1.35 0.20
CA ASP A 166 -14.96 1.85 -0.52
C ASP A 166 -14.05 2.68 0.40
N ASP A 167 -14.63 3.60 1.19
CA ASP A 167 -13.90 4.41 2.18
C ASP A 167 -13.25 3.56 3.27
N ARG A 168 -13.99 2.58 3.80
CA ARG A 168 -13.49 1.69 4.86
C ARG A 168 -12.32 0.84 4.36
N THR A 169 -12.46 0.29 3.16
CA THR A 169 -11.41 -0.51 2.50
C THR A 169 -10.17 0.34 2.20
N LEU A 170 -10.37 1.56 1.66
CA LEU A 170 -9.25 2.47 1.40
C LEU A 170 -8.49 2.84 2.67
N ARG A 171 -9.22 3.10 3.77
CA ARG A 171 -8.60 3.36 5.09
C ARG A 171 -7.80 2.18 5.61
N ALA A 172 -8.32 0.97 5.48
CA ALA A 172 -7.62 -0.25 5.91
C ALA A 172 -6.23 -0.38 5.27
N TRP A 173 -6.08 0.03 4.01
CA TRP A 173 -4.81 -0.01 3.28
C TRP A 173 -3.96 1.26 3.40
N SER A 174 -4.43 2.31 4.08
CA SER A 174 -3.74 3.62 4.12
C SER A 174 -2.29 3.57 4.60
N ALA A 175 -1.96 2.64 5.49
CA ALA A 175 -0.60 2.43 6.01
C ALA A 175 0.36 1.76 5.00
N HIS A 176 -0.14 1.17 3.90
CA HIS A 176 0.71 0.50 2.93
C HIS A 176 1.59 1.49 2.15
N PRO A 177 2.93 1.27 2.05
CA PRO A 177 3.85 2.23 1.43
C PRO A 177 3.59 2.43 -0.07
N ASN A 178 3.15 1.40 -0.77
CA ASN A 178 2.89 1.40 -2.21
C ASN A 178 1.39 1.31 -2.51
N LEU A 179 0.55 2.00 -1.73
CA LEU A 179 -0.86 2.19 -2.08
C LEU A 179 -0.96 3.16 -3.26
N ARG A 180 -1.70 2.76 -4.31
CA ARG A 180 -2.09 3.60 -5.45
C ARG A 180 -3.60 3.65 -5.53
N ILE A 181 -4.14 4.86 -5.61
CA ILE A 181 -5.58 5.10 -5.75
C ILE A 181 -5.87 5.40 -7.21
N ILE A 182 -6.79 4.63 -7.80
CA ILE A 182 -7.21 4.75 -9.20
C ILE A 182 -8.65 5.25 -9.20
N ASP A 183 -8.82 6.53 -9.47
CA ASP A 183 -10.10 7.25 -9.47
C ASP A 183 -10.92 7.03 -10.75
N ASN A 184 -12.10 7.69 -10.78
CA ASN A 184 -13.04 7.67 -11.92
C ASN A 184 -12.98 8.96 -12.76
N ASP A 185 -11.92 9.77 -12.67
CA ASP A 185 -11.82 11.08 -13.33
C ASP A 185 -11.85 10.99 -14.87
N GLU A 186 -11.51 9.81 -15.40
CA GLU A 186 -11.57 9.50 -16.82
C GLU A 186 -12.56 8.36 -17.09
N ASN A 187 -12.72 8.00 -18.38
CA ASN A 187 -13.55 6.86 -18.74
C ASN A 187 -12.97 5.53 -18.21
N PHE A 188 -13.84 4.51 -18.12
CA PHE A 188 -13.49 3.22 -17.52
C PHE A 188 -12.28 2.53 -18.17
N ASN A 189 -12.11 2.63 -19.49
CA ASN A 189 -10.95 2.03 -20.17
C ASN A 189 -9.65 2.70 -19.74
N ARG A 190 -9.63 4.03 -19.60
CA ARG A 190 -8.47 4.78 -19.10
C ARG A 190 -8.16 4.45 -17.65
N LYS A 191 -9.19 4.26 -16.82
CA LYS A 191 -9.02 3.78 -15.46
C LYS A 191 -8.29 2.43 -15.41
N ILE A 192 -8.72 1.46 -16.24
CA ILE A 192 -8.07 0.14 -16.32
C ILE A 192 -6.64 0.26 -16.87
N GLU A 193 -6.39 1.10 -17.87
CA GLU A 193 -5.05 1.37 -18.40
C GLU A 193 -4.12 1.97 -17.34
N ARG A 194 -4.61 2.92 -16.50
CA ARG A 194 -3.83 3.49 -15.40
C ARG A 194 -3.48 2.43 -14.35
N ALA A 195 -4.42 1.59 -13.98
CA ALA A 195 -4.19 0.50 -13.04
C ALA A 195 -3.17 -0.51 -13.58
N LEU A 196 -3.28 -0.90 -14.85
CA LEU A 196 -2.35 -1.80 -15.51
C LEU A 196 -0.93 -1.22 -15.56
N ARG A 197 -0.79 0.08 -15.80
CA ARG A 197 0.48 0.81 -15.78
C ARG A 197 1.19 0.73 -14.44
N GLU A 198 0.45 0.84 -13.33
CA GLU A 198 1.04 0.67 -11.99
C GLU A 198 1.54 -0.76 -11.76
N ILE A 199 0.88 -1.77 -12.36
CA ILE A 199 1.36 -3.16 -12.30
C ILE A 199 2.67 -3.31 -13.08
N TYR A 200 2.75 -2.79 -14.30
CA TYR A 200 4.00 -2.81 -15.09
C TYR A 200 5.16 -2.16 -14.33
N ARG A 201 4.92 -1.03 -13.65
CA ARG A 201 5.93 -0.40 -12.78
C ARG A 201 6.37 -1.30 -11.64
N ALA A 202 5.44 -1.98 -10.99
CA ALA A 202 5.74 -2.85 -9.85
C ALA A 202 6.61 -4.05 -10.27
N VAL A 203 6.45 -4.53 -11.48
CA VAL A 203 7.25 -5.65 -12.02
C VAL A 203 8.58 -5.21 -12.65
N GLY A 204 8.92 -3.91 -12.59
CA GLY A 204 10.24 -3.39 -12.98
C GLY A 204 10.28 -2.64 -14.31
N GLU A 205 9.13 -2.32 -14.90
CA GLU A 205 9.09 -1.44 -16.07
C GLU A 205 9.11 0.04 -15.66
N THR A 206 9.89 0.84 -16.40
CA THR A 206 10.14 2.24 -16.09
C THR A 206 9.04 3.15 -16.61
N GLU A 207 8.26 3.75 -15.71
CA GLU A 207 7.46 4.94 -16.02
C GLU A 207 7.53 6.01 -14.90
N PRO A 208 7.22 7.29 -15.19
CA PRO A 208 7.37 8.36 -14.20
C PRO A 208 6.49 8.15 -12.97
N MET A 209 7.06 8.39 -11.81
CA MET A 209 6.37 8.33 -10.52
C MET A 209 5.09 9.16 -10.54
N ALA A 210 4.03 8.63 -9.90
CA ALA A 210 2.81 9.39 -9.62
C ALA A 210 3.15 10.78 -9.08
N GLU A 211 2.43 11.80 -9.57
CA GLU A 211 2.63 13.20 -9.18
C GLU A 211 2.55 13.31 -7.65
N LYS A 212 3.65 13.73 -7.05
CA LYS A 212 3.80 13.84 -5.61
C LYS A 212 4.06 15.28 -5.24
N ARG A 213 3.13 15.88 -4.53
CA ARG A 213 3.31 17.20 -3.96
C ARG A 213 3.84 17.13 -2.54
N LYS A 214 4.61 18.13 -2.16
CA LYS A 214 5.21 18.23 -0.84
C LYS A 214 5.02 19.65 -0.29
N TYR A 215 4.54 19.73 0.95
CA TYR A 215 4.27 20.96 1.63
C TYR A 215 5.00 21.03 2.96
N LEU A 216 5.56 22.20 3.28
CA LEU A 216 5.94 22.54 4.63
C LEU A 216 4.68 23.07 5.33
N ILE A 217 4.33 22.49 6.45
CA ILE A 217 3.12 22.83 7.22
C ILE A 217 3.50 23.25 8.63
N ALA A 218 2.68 24.10 9.26
CA ALA A 218 2.72 24.27 10.70
C ALA A 218 2.37 22.95 11.38
N MET A 219 2.95 22.69 12.56
CA MET A 219 2.71 21.45 13.30
C MET A 219 1.28 21.47 13.88
N PRO A 220 0.36 20.64 13.39
CA PRO A 220 -0.97 20.52 14.01
C PRO A 220 -0.89 19.73 15.34
N ASP A 221 -1.99 19.72 16.10
CA ASP A 221 -2.12 18.73 17.18
C ASP A 221 -2.17 17.31 16.58
N MET A 222 -1.01 16.67 16.49
CA MET A 222 -0.87 15.36 15.83
C MET A 222 -1.67 14.25 16.53
N ALA A 223 -1.95 14.38 17.84
CA ALA A 223 -2.75 13.38 18.55
C ALA A 223 -4.25 13.51 18.23
N ALA A 224 -4.75 14.74 18.14
CA ALA A 224 -6.11 15.02 17.70
C ALA A 224 -6.28 14.66 16.22
N PHE A 225 -5.35 15.11 15.38
CA PHE A 225 -5.33 14.83 13.94
C PHE A 225 -5.35 13.32 13.63
N ALA A 226 -4.51 12.53 14.31
CA ALA A 226 -4.45 11.09 14.09
C ALA A 226 -5.77 10.38 14.43
N ARG A 227 -6.46 10.81 15.48
CA ARG A 227 -7.77 10.26 15.86
C ARG A 227 -8.85 10.62 14.84
N GLU A 228 -8.92 11.89 14.44
CA GLU A 228 -9.94 12.41 13.53
C GLU A 228 -9.83 11.79 12.14
N HIS A 229 -8.65 11.77 11.58
CA HIS A 229 -8.38 11.21 10.25
C HIS A 229 -8.04 9.72 10.26
N ARG A 230 -8.12 9.05 11.44
CA ARG A 230 -7.76 7.63 11.61
C ARG A 230 -6.41 7.32 10.95
N ALA A 231 -5.43 8.20 11.20
CA ALA A 231 -4.12 8.07 10.60
C ALA A 231 -3.35 6.88 11.21
N ALA A 232 -2.73 6.08 10.35
CA ALA A 232 -1.77 5.08 10.80
C ALA A 232 -0.47 5.78 11.22
N VAL A 233 -0.05 5.55 12.47
CA VAL A 233 1.13 6.19 13.08
C VAL A 233 2.29 5.22 13.08
N LEU A 234 3.41 5.60 12.48
CA LEU A 234 4.55 4.74 12.22
C LEU A 234 5.86 5.42 12.64
N ASP A 235 6.51 4.91 13.67
CA ASP A 235 7.85 5.37 14.02
C ASP A 235 8.88 4.77 13.07
N MET A 236 9.75 5.63 12.56
CA MET A 236 10.73 5.26 11.56
C MET A 236 12.12 5.78 11.88
N THR A 237 13.12 4.93 11.68
CA THR A 237 14.52 5.32 11.64
C THR A 237 15.10 4.87 10.30
N GLN A 238 15.61 5.82 9.51
CA GLN A 238 16.21 5.57 8.21
C GLN A 238 17.69 5.92 8.24
N THR A 239 18.55 4.96 7.90
CA THR A 239 20.01 5.11 7.87
C THR A 239 20.50 4.93 6.45
N TYR A 240 21.27 5.90 5.95
CA TYR A 240 21.94 5.82 4.66
C TYR A 240 23.22 4.99 4.76
N LEU A 241 23.51 4.22 3.73
CA LEU A 241 24.72 3.40 3.63
C LEU A 241 25.75 4.11 2.78
N ALA A 242 27.01 3.80 3.00
CA ALA A 242 28.11 4.34 2.23
C ALA A 242 27.95 4.02 0.72
N LEU A 243 28.24 5.00 -0.12
CA LEU A 243 28.10 4.86 -1.56
C LEU A 243 29.24 3.98 -2.09
N THR A 244 28.90 2.81 -2.60
CA THR A 244 29.80 1.94 -3.34
C THR A 244 29.75 2.24 -4.85
N ASN A 245 28.63 2.80 -5.30
CA ASN A 245 28.41 3.28 -6.67
C ASN A 245 27.67 4.62 -6.60
N PRO A 246 28.15 5.69 -7.24
CA PRO A 246 27.54 7.03 -7.18
C PRO A 246 26.13 7.09 -7.79
N ARG A 247 25.75 6.09 -8.61
CA ARG A 247 24.42 5.98 -9.22
C ARG A 247 23.42 5.22 -8.37
N ILE A 248 23.87 4.54 -7.28
CA ILE A 248 23.03 3.71 -6.43
C ILE A 248 23.06 4.26 -5.01
N GLU A 249 21.95 4.85 -4.57
CA GLU A 249 21.76 5.24 -3.18
C GLU A 249 21.15 4.06 -2.42
N ARG A 250 21.84 3.62 -1.35
CA ARG A 250 21.38 2.51 -0.50
C ARG A 250 20.97 3.04 0.88
N ARG A 251 19.93 2.47 1.46
CA ARG A 251 19.51 2.78 2.81
C ARG A 251 18.83 1.60 3.47
N VAL A 252 18.85 1.58 4.78
CA VAL A 252 18.03 0.67 5.60
C VAL A 252 17.05 1.48 6.44
N ARG A 253 15.89 0.89 6.70
CA ARG A 253 14.84 1.48 7.51
C ARG A 253 14.36 0.50 8.56
N MET A 254 14.22 0.97 9.78
CA MET A 254 13.50 0.33 10.87
C MET A 254 12.16 1.04 11.04
N GLN A 255 11.10 0.30 11.17
CA GLN A 255 9.74 0.81 11.32
C GLN A 255 9.00 0.03 12.41
N GLY A 256 8.21 0.75 13.25
CA GLY A 256 7.52 0.17 14.39
C GLY A 256 8.36 0.11 15.66
N GLY A 257 7.87 -0.57 16.69
CA GLY A 257 8.52 -0.68 17.99
C GLY A 257 8.34 -2.05 18.65
N GLY A 258 9.31 -2.41 19.52
CA GLY A 258 9.25 -3.66 20.28
C GLY A 258 9.28 -4.92 19.42
N ALA A 259 8.39 -5.86 19.71
CA ALA A 259 8.28 -7.14 18.98
C ALA A 259 7.75 -6.98 17.54
N GLU A 260 7.13 -5.85 17.24
CA GLU A 260 6.48 -5.55 15.95
C GLU A 260 7.37 -4.77 14.99
N THR A 261 8.67 -4.67 15.29
CA THR A 261 9.62 -3.92 14.46
C THR A 261 9.91 -4.63 13.16
N MET A 262 9.71 -3.92 12.06
CA MET A 262 10.03 -4.36 10.71
C MET A 262 11.27 -3.64 10.18
N TYR A 263 12.04 -4.33 9.35
CA TYR A 263 13.26 -3.82 8.77
C TYR A 263 13.20 -3.91 7.25
N PHE A 264 13.66 -2.86 6.56
CA PHE A 264 13.63 -2.77 5.11
C PHE A 264 14.99 -2.33 4.58
N TYR A 265 15.34 -2.83 3.40
CA TYR A 265 16.47 -2.39 2.60
C TYR A 265 15.95 -1.77 1.32
N THR A 266 16.46 -0.58 0.96
CA THR A 266 16.07 0.15 -0.25
C THR A 266 17.30 0.49 -1.07
N GLU A 267 17.22 0.26 -2.37
CA GLU A 267 18.14 0.81 -3.37
C GLU A 267 17.41 1.80 -4.28
N LYS A 268 18.05 2.94 -4.53
CA LYS A 268 17.60 3.92 -5.52
C LYS A 268 18.62 4.01 -6.63
N HIS A 269 18.23 3.60 -7.80
CA HIS A 269 19.04 3.63 -8.98
C HIS A 269 18.78 4.90 -9.79
N ARG A 270 19.84 5.51 -10.32
CA ARG A 270 19.79 6.66 -11.23
C ARG A 270 20.38 6.23 -12.57
N MET A 271 19.52 6.19 -13.59
CA MET A 271 19.93 5.86 -14.94
C MET A 271 20.60 7.06 -15.63
N GLU A 272 21.35 6.81 -16.72
CA GLU A 272 22.02 7.87 -17.50
C GLU A 272 21.03 8.84 -18.14
N ASN A 273 19.85 8.36 -18.54
CA ASN A 273 18.76 9.16 -19.10
C ASN A 273 18.01 10.01 -18.05
N GLY A 274 18.43 9.98 -16.77
CA GLY A 274 17.82 10.73 -15.67
C GLY A 274 16.67 10.00 -14.98
N GLU A 275 16.25 8.86 -15.47
CA GLU A 275 15.24 8.02 -14.83
C GLU A 275 15.73 7.48 -13.49
N LYS A 276 14.77 7.21 -12.59
CA LYS A 276 15.03 6.67 -11.25
C LYS A 276 14.06 5.55 -10.99
N TRP A 277 14.58 4.48 -10.44
CA TRP A 277 13.73 3.41 -9.91
C TRP A 277 14.23 3.00 -8.53
N ASP A 278 13.29 2.60 -7.68
CA ASP A 278 13.54 2.22 -6.30
C ASP A 278 13.15 0.76 -6.13
N THR A 279 14.01 -0.03 -5.50
CA THR A 279 13.63 -1.34 -4.97
C THR A 279 13.61 -1.26 -3.45
N GLU A 280 12.56 -1.79 -2.84
CA GLU A 280 12.47 -1.93 -1.39
C GLU A 280 12.06 -3.37 -1.06
N ARG A 281 12.75 -3.98 -0.11
CA ARG A 281 12.45 -5.33 0.34
C ARG A 281 12.55 -5.44 1.86
N PRO A 282 11.69 -6.25 2.50
CA PRO A 282 11.86 -6.58 3.92
C PRO A 282 13.15 -7.39 4.13
N ILE A 283 13.79 -7.17 5.26
CA ILE A 283 15.00 -7.88 5.68
C ILE A 283 14.88 -8.32 7.15
N SER A 284 15.68 -9.31 7.53
CA SER A 284 15.73 -9.73 8.92
C SER A 284 16.49 -8.70 9.80
N LYS A 285 16.22 -8.70 11.12
CA LYS A 285 16.97 -7.89 12.08
C LYS A 285 18.48 -8.10 11.96
N LYS A 286 18.93 -9.34 11.79
CA LYS A 286 20.35 -9.68 11.62
C LYS A 286 20.96 -9.05 10.36
N GLN A 287 20.20 -9.02 9.25
CA GLN A 287 20.65 -8.35 8.03
C GLN A 287 20.68 -6.83 8.21
N TYR A 288 19.67 -6.25 8.87
CA TYR A 288 19.64 -4.83 9.20
C TYR A 288 20.87 -4.41 10.03
N GLU A 289 21.18 -5.14 11.10
CA GLU A 289 22.36 -4.91 11.95
C GLU A 289 23.67 -5.01 11.15
N LYS A 290 23.77 -5.97 10.23
CA LYS A 290 24.91 -6.09 9.31
C LYS A 290 25.03 -4.86 8.42
N TYR A 291 23.95 -4.39 7.81
CA TYR A 291 23.97 -3.19 6.97
C TYR A 291 24.31 -1.92 7.74
N LEU A 292 23.96 -1.81 9.03
CA LEU A 292 24.36 -0.66 9.86
C LEU A 292 25.88 -0.51 9.99
N LEU A 293 26.66 -1.57 9.81
CA LEU A 293 28.13 -1.49 9.78
C LEU A 293 28.65 -0.77 8.51
N GLU A 294 27.83 -0.75 7.45
CA GLU A 294 28.13 -0.06 6.18
C GLU A 294 27.55 1.37 6.15
N ARG A 295 27.10 1.92 7.28
CA ARG A 295 26.47 3.25 7.30
C ARG A 295 27.41 4.35 6.80
N ASP A 296 26.86 5.33 6.11
CA ASP A 296 27.54 6.58 5.78
C ASP A 296 27.71 7.41 7.05
N THR A 297 28.94 7.50 7.54
CA THR A 297 29.26 8.20 8.81
C THR A 297 29.15 9.71 8.71
N ALA A 298 29.07 10.28 7.48
CA ALA A 298 28.81 11.70 7.26
C ALA A 298 27.32 12.07 7.39
N LEU A 299 26.43 11.09 7.50
CA LEU A 299 25.00 11.29 7.57
C LEU A 299 24.43 10.74 8.88
N SER A 300 23.64 11.55 9.57
CA SER A 300 22.89 11.12 10.74
C SER A 300 21.67 10.27 10.36
N PRO A 301 21.29 9.28 11.15
CA PRO A 301 20.02 8.58 10.92
C PRO A 301 18.83 9.57 10.99
N VAL A 302 17.96 9.50 10.01
CA VAL A 302 16.73 10.31 10.00
C VAL A 302 15.66 9.58 10.81
N ARG A 303 15.36 10.10 11.99
CA ARG A 303 14.25 9.65 12.84
C ARG A 303 13.03 10.50 12.54
N LYS A 304 11.87 9.86 12.46
CA LYS A 304 10.59 10.56 12.27
C LYS A 304 9.43 9.67 12.70
N THR A 305 8.35 10.31 13.11
CA THR A 305 7.02 9.69 13.19
C THR A 305 6.26 10.06 11.92
N LYS A 306 5.77 9.05 11.21
CA LYS A 306 5.01 9.19 9.97
C LYS A 306 3.53 8.93 10.26
N TYR A 307 2.69 9.85 9.86
CA TYR A 307 1.23 9.73 9.90
C TYR A 307 0.71 9.50 8.49
N ARG A 308 0.12 8.34 8.22
CA ARG A 308 -0.48 8.00 6.94
C ARG A 308 -1.99 8.04 7.05
N PHE A 309 -2.63 8.76 6.14
CA PHE A 309 -4.08 8.89 6.09
C PHE A 309 -4.57 9.07 4.66
N VAL A 310 -5.89 8.99 4.48
CA VAL A 310 -6.55 9.28 3.20
C VAL A 310 -7.48 10.47 3.41
N PHE A 311 -7.38 11.44 2.51
CA PHE A 311 -8.26 12.60 2.49
C PHE A 311 -8.61 12.98 1.04
N ALA A 312 -9.88 13.27 0.77
CA ALA A 312 -10.39 13.55 -0.59
C ALA A 312 -9.91 12.51 -1.61
N ASP A 313 -10.03 11.22 -1.28
CA ASP A 313 -9.59 10.07 -2.07
C ASP A 313 -8.10 10.12 -2.51
N ARG A 314 -7.28 10.87 -1.75
CA ARG A 314 -5.83 10.91 -1.95
C ARG A 314 -5.09 10.36 -0.74
N ARG A 315 -4.04 9.61 -1.01
CA ARG A 315 -3.11 9.21 0.04
C ARG A 315 -2.28 10.40 0.47
N CYS A 316 -2.24 10.63 1.77
CA CYS A 316 -1.45 11.67 2.39
C CYS A 316 -0.53 11.10 3.48
N GLU A 317 0.61 11.75 3.68
CA GLU A 317 1.53 11.41 4.76
C GLU A 317 2.03 12.70 5.42
N ILE A 318 2.10 12.74 6.74
CA ILE A 318 2.80 13.78 7.49
C ILE A 318 4.02 13.18 8.15
N ASP A 319 5.20 13.70 7.83
CA ASP A 319 6.46 13.35 8.50
C ASP A 319 6.77 14.39 9.57
N VAL A 320 6.79 13.94 10.83
CA VAL A 320 7.16 14.74 12.01
C VAL A 320 8.57 14.32 12.43
N TYR A 321 9.45 15.32 12.55
CA TYR A 321 10.87 15.09 12.88
C TYR A 321 11.19 15.58 14.28
N PRO A 322 11.96 14.82 15.10
CA PRO A 322 12.32 15.23 16.46
C PRO A 322 13.09 16.55 16.56
N PHE A 323 13.73 16.96 15.48
CA PHE A 323 14.49 18.22 15.40
C PHE A 323 13.62 19.42 14.95
N SER A 324 12.31 19.25 14.81
CA SER A 324 11.38 20.32 14.43
C SER A 324 10.09 20.21 15.25
N SER A 325 9.87 21.13 16.20
CA SER A 325 8.68 21.15 17.04
C SER A 325 7.52 21.97 16.44
N GLU A 326 7.81 22.91 15.53
CA GLU A 326 6.83 23.85 14.98
C GLU A 326 6.38 23.50 13.55
N LYS A 327 7.13 22.66 12.87
CA LYS A 327 6.91 22.36 11.45
C LYS A 327 6.98 20.87 11.17
N ALA A 328 6.15 20.45 10.20
CA ALA A 328 6.16 19.11 9.65
C ALA A 328 6.17 19.15 8.11
N VAL A 329 6.37 17.99 7.49
CA VAL A 329 6.35 17.87 6.03
C VAL A 329 5.19 16.98 5.62
N LEU A 330 4.24 17.56 4.89
CA LEU A 330 3.11 16.84 4.31
C LEU A 330 3.42 16.41 2.88
N PHE A 331 3.04 15.20 2.56
CA PHE A 331 3.09 14.61 1.21
C PHE A 331 1.68 14.29 0.76
N GLN A 332 1.31 14.72 -0.45
CA GLN A 332 0.08 14.37 -1.12
C GLN A 332 0.43 13.63 -2.43
N TYR A 333 -0.22 12.50 -2.66
CA TYR A 333 0.02 11.63 -3.81
C TYR A 333 -1.19 11.62 -4.75
N GLY A 334 -0.95 11.59 -6.07
CA GLY A 334 -2.00 11.55 -7.09
C GLY A 334 -2.48 12.93 -7.57
N GLY A 335 -1.59 13.93 -7.52
CA GLY A 335 -1.89 15.29 -7.97
C GLY A 335 -2.49 16.19 -6.89
N GLU A 336 -2.91 17.38 -7.29
CA GLU A 336 -3.52 18.39 -6.40
C GLU A 336 -4.92 17.99 -5.96
N ALA A 337 -5.19 18.10 -4.67
CA ALA A 337 -6.51 17.92 -4.09
C ALA A 337 -6.62 18.73 -2.80
N PRO A 338 -7.84 18.98 -2.28
CA PRO A 338 -8.02 19.63 -1.00
C PRO A 338 -7.20 18.95 0.11
N LEU A 339 -6.79 19.73 1.09
CA LEU A 339 -6.18 19.26 2.34
C LEU A 339 -7.16 19.43 3.49
N PRO A 340 -7.01 18.69 4.61
CA PRO A 340 -7.78 18.92 5.83
C PRO A 340 -7.71 20.37 6.29
N GLU A 341 -8.81 20.92 6.83
CA GLU A 341 -8.90 22.32 7.27
C GLU A 341 -7.91 22.66 8.39
N GLU A 342 -7.52 21.67 9.19
CA GLU A 342 -6.55 21.81 10.29
C GLU A 342 -5.10 21.94 9.80
N ILE A 343 -4.84 21.73 8.52
CA ILE A 343 -3.52 21.83 7.92
C ILE A 343 -3.24 23.26 7.45
N GLU A 344 -2.45 23.98 8.22
CA GLU A 344 -1.90 25.27 7.80
C GLU A 344 -0.68 25.05 6.91
N VAL A 345 -0.84 25.28 5.60
CA VAL A 345 0.24 25.19 4.62
C VAL A 345 1.08 26.46 4.68
N LEU A 346 2.33 26.32 5.09
CA LEU A 346 3.30 27.45 5.11
C LEU A 346 3.85 27.70 3.71
N ARG A 347 4.19 26.63 2.98
CA ARG A 347 4.77 26.71 1.63
C ARG A 347 4.77 25.36 0.91
N GLU A 348 4.58 25.37 -0.40
CA GLU A 348 4.89 24.21 -1.21
C GLU A 348 6.42 24.08 -1.41
N VAL A 349 6.94 22.86 -1.23
CA VAL A 349 8.37 22.53 -1.30
C VAL A 349 8.64 21.35 -2.23
N THR A 350 7.75 21.12 -3.18
CA THR A 350 7.87 20.05 -4.19
C THR A 350 9.17 20.22 -4.98
N GLY A 351 9.96 19.14 -5.08
CA GLY A 351 11.23 19.15 -5.82
C GLY A 351 12.43 19.78 -5.08
N GLU A 352 12.19 20.55 -4.01
CA GLU A 352 13.27 21.21 -3.28
C GLU A 352 14.23 20.21 -2.62
N LYS A 353 15.53 20.42 -2.84
CA LYS A 353 16.58 19.51 -2.33
C LYS A 353 16.67 19.55 -0.81
N ALA A 354 16.43 20.71 -0.17
CA ALA A 354 16.48 20.89 1.27
C ALA A 354 15.61 19.89 2.03
N TYR A 355 14.42 19.60 1.50
CA TYR A 355 13.42 18.70 2.11
C TYR A 355 13.54 17.23 1.65
N LYS A 356 14.66 16.83 1.09
CA LYS A 356 14.95 15.41 0.81
C LYS A 356 15.53 14.74 2.07
N ASN A 357 15.10 13.53 2.37
CA ASN A 357 15.60 12.80 3.55
C ASN A 357 17.13 12.73 3.62
N ARG A 358 17.83 12.63 2.48
CA ARG A 358 19.30 12.63 2.48
C ARG A 358 19.88 13.98 2.92
N THR A 359 19.26 15.08 2.52
CA THR A 359 19.67 16.42 2.97
C THR A 359 19.35 16.59 4.46
N LEU A 360 18.17 16.16 4.89
CA LEU A 360 17.78 16.17 6.31
C LEU A 360 18.71 15.29 7.17
N ALA A 361 19.24 14.19 6.62
CA ALA A 361 20.25 13.37 7.30
C ALA A 361 21.56 14.14 7.54
N ALA A 362 21.89 15.09 6.68
CA ALA A 362 23.07 15.94 6.84
C ALA A 362 22.81 17.18 7.73
N SER A 363 21.65 17.85 7.52
CA SER A 363 21.34 19.13 8.17
C SER A 363 20.69 19.00 9.55
N GLN A 364 19.86 17.97 9.77
CA GLN A 364 18.98 17.80 10.93
C GLN A 364 18.10 19.06 11.20
N ALA A 365 17.62 19.70 10.13
CA ALA A 365 16.79 20.92 10.18
C ALA A 365 15.76 20.94 9.03
N LEU A 366 14.56 21.55 9.31
CA LEU A 366 13.50 21.86 8.33
C LEU A 366 13.52 23.34 7.95
#